data_8ba01dfb922b76932c691e7143ac72d4
#
_entry.id   8ba01dfb922b76932c691e7143ac72d4
#
_cell.length_a   1.000
_cell.length_b   1.000
_cell.length_c   1.000
_cell.angle_alpha   90.00
_cell.angle_beta   90.00
_cell.angle_gamma   90.00
#
_symmetry.space_group_name_H-M   'P 1'
#
loop_
_entity.id
_entity.type
_entity.pdbx_description
1 polymer ?
#
loop_
_entity_poly.entity_id
_entity_poly.type
_entity_poly.pdbx_seq_one_letter_code
_entity_poly.pdbx_strand_id
1 'polypeptide(L)'
;ENADPATTRTPADGEFTFALIDVATGQEIDRTTNVGKAFTFKAISYTATGSHAYQVKEVAGQDGTITYSDAVLDVTVNVTDDGSGQLTATANKTAADLTFTNTYTPTATTATITGTKALTGRDLAEGEFFFDLKDADGNVVQTVQNGADGTFGFAPLQLDKVGTYVYTVSERAGATANGVTYDTTVFTATVTVTENAETHALEAQVAYSKGGKAADAVAFSNSYAPAATEVKLGASKVLSGEDLKEGQF
;
A
#
# COMPACT_ATOMS: atom_id res chain seq x y z
N GLU A 1 -16.42 1.99 -4.04
CA GLU A 1 -15.96 2.94 -3.01
C GLU A 1 -15.32 2.11 -1.92
N ASN A 2 -13.98 1.97 -1.95
CA ASN A 2 -13.24 1.42 -0.83
C ASN A 2 -13.40 2.44 0.30
N ALA A 3 -14.20 2.09 1.30
CA ALA A 3 -14.24 2.83 2.54
C ALA A 3 -12.78 2.93 3.01
N ASP A 4 -12.25 4.15 3.07
CA ASP A 4 -11.03 4.44 3.78
C ASP A 4 -11.21 3.88 5.20
N PRO A 5 -10.58 2.79 5.61
CA PRO A 5 -10.54 2.46 7.00
C PRO A 5 -9.69 3.56 7.60
N ALA A 6 -10.36 4.63 8.03
CA ALA A 6 -9.73 5.58 8.93
C ALA A 6 -9.08 4.73 10.00
N THR A 7 -7.76 4.72 10.00
CA THR A 7 -6.96 3.99 10.97
C THR A 7 -7.15 4.63 12.32
N THR A 8 -8.35 4.46 12.90
CA THR A 8 -8.63 4.84 14.29
C THR A 8 -8.02 3.76 15.17
N ARG A 9 -6.72 3.88 15.39
CA ARG A 9 -6.05 3.09 16.40
C ARG A 9 -6.58 3.48 17.78
N THR A 10 -6.89 2.49 18.61
CA THR A 10 -7.20 2.74 20.01
C THR A 10 -5.89 2.92 20.78
N PRO A 11 -5.70 4.03 21.51
CA PRO A 11 -4.50 4.22 22.32
C PRO A 11 -4.30 3.09 23.34
N ALA A 12 -3.08 2.61 23.46
CA ALA A 12 -2.71 1.72 24.56
C ALA A 12 -2.59 2.52 25.88
N ASP A 13 -2.77 1.85 27.01
CA ASP A 13 -2.58 2.48 28.31
C ASP A 13 -1.12 2.94 28.48
N GLY A 14 -0.93 4.20 28.89
CA GLY A 14 0.40 4.77 29.10
C GLY A 14 1.13 5.24 27.85
N GLU A 15 0.49 5.18 26.68
CA GLU A 15 1.11 5.52 25.41
C GLU A 15 1.36 7.03 25.25
N PHE A 16 0.41 7.86 25.69
CA PHE A 16 0.50 9.31 25.59
C PHE A 16 0.70 9.95 26.95
N THR A 17 1.55 10.97 26.98
CA THR A 17 1.90 11.68 28.21
C THR A 17 1.37 13.10 28.15
N PHE A 18 0.80 13.57 29.27
CA PHE A 18 0.25 14.91 29.41
C PHE A 18 0.88 15.63 30.60
N ALA A 19 1.16 16.91 30.43
CA ALA A 19 1.74 17.79 31.44
C ALA A 19 0.75 18.87 31.85
N LEU A 20 0.68 19.15 33.15
CA LEU A 20 -0.06 20.26 33.74
C LEU A 20 0.92 21.34 34.18
N ILE A 21 0.78 22.53 33.65
CA ILE A 21 1.66 23.68 33.88
C ILE A 21 0.91 24.72 34.68
N ASP A 22 1.48 25.23 35.77
CA ASP A 22 1.00 26.41 36.47
C ASP A 22 1.46 27.64 35.66
N VAL A 23 0.53 28.46 35.17
CA VAL A 23 0.85 29.64 34.36
C VAL A 23 1.56 30.72 35.11
N ALA A 24 1.27 30.90 36.43
CA ALA A 24 1.85 31.95 37.23
C ALA A 24 3.35 31.69 37.48
N THR A 25 3.77 30.45 37.61
CA THR A 25 5.16 30.06 37.89
C THR A 25 5.88 29.54 36.64
N GLY A 26 5.15 29.12 35.58
CA GLY A 26 5.69 28.44 34.42
C GLY A 26 6.17 27.01 34.73
N GLN A 27 5.88 26.48 35.92
CA GLN A 27 6.33 25.16 36.35
C GLN A 27 5.36 24.07 35.95
N GLU A 28 5.90 22.92 35.54
CA GLU A 28 5.13 21.69 35.44
C GLU A 28 4.84 21.19 36.86
N ILE A 29 3.58 21.09 37.22
CA ILE A 29 3.11 20.71 38.55
C ILE A 29 2.64 19.26 38.63
N ASP A 30 2.27 18.68 37.50
CA ASP A 30 1.94 17.24 37.42
C ASP A 30 2.14 16.72 36.00
N ARG A 31 2.36 15.41 35.93
CA ARG A 31 2.49 14.65 34.68
C ARG A 31 1.74 13.33 34.82
N THR A 32 0.98 12.97 33.78
CA THR A 32 0.19 11.75 33.76
C THR A 32 0.20 11.12 32.38
N THR A 33 -0.26 9.89 32.27
CA THR A 33 -0.46 9.18 31.01
C THR A 33 -1.91 8.81 30.83
N ASN A 34 -2.29 8.45 29.58
CA ASN A 34 -3.63 7.98 29.30
C ASN A 34 -3.89 6.57 29.85
N VAL A 35 -5.17 6.32 30.21
CA VAL A 35 -5.76 5.01 30.38
C VAL A 35 -6.92 4.89 29.41
N GLY A 36 -6.79 4.05 28.41
CA GLY A 36 -7.67 4.08 27.23
C GLY A 36 -7.61 5.44 26.55
N LYS A 37 -8.77 6.07 26.38
CA LYS A 37 -8.91 7.40 25.75
C LYS A 37 -8.93 8.57 26.75
N ALA A 38 -8.69 8.34 28.04
CA ALA A 38 -8.80 9.35 29.08
C ALA A 38 -7.50 9.50 29.86
N PHE A 39 -7.30 10.65 30.47
CA PHE A 39 -6.23 10.90 31.43
C PHE A 39 -6.74 11.77 32.59
N THR A 40 -6.08 11.68 33.76
CA THR A 40 -6.44 12.44 34.95
C THR A 40 -5.18 12.85 35.68
N PHE A 41 -5.08 14.13 36.04
CA PHE A 41 -4.02 14.66 36.92
C PHE A 41 -4.37 14.41 38.39
N LYS A 42 -3.37 14.49 39.24
CA LYS A 42 -3.56 14.47 40.69
C LYS A 42 -4.37 15.68 41.15
N ALA A 43 -5.11 15.52 42.23
CA ALA A 43 -5.85 16.61 42.83
C ALA A 43 -4.93 17.76 43.26
N ILE A 44 -5.31 18.99 42.96
CA ILE A 44 -4.64 20.20 43.40
C ILE A 44 -5.36 20.71 44.65
N SER A 45 -4.62 21.00 45.73
CA SER A 45 -5.17 21.53 46.96
C SER A 45 -5.03 23.05 47.01
N TYR A 46 -6.10 23.74 47.42
CA TYR A 46 -6.16 25.19 47.58
C TYR A 46 -6.44 25.54 49.05
N THR A 47 -5.72 26.55 49.58
CA THR A 47 -5.86 27.01 50.97
C THR A 47 -6.38 28.43 51.07
N ALA A 48 -6.61 29.09 49.94
CA ALA A 48 -7.13 30.45 49.86
C ALA A 48 -8.03 30.60 48.64
N THR A 49 -8.94 31.58 48.68
CA THR A 49 -9.74 31.99 47.53
C THR A 49 -8.87 32.62 46.45
N GLY A 50 -9.23 32.50 45.19
CA GLY A 50 -8.52 33.09 44.07
C GLY A 50 -8.79 32.41 42.74
N SER A 51 -8.18 32.97 41.69
CA SER A 51 -8.23 32.39 40.35
C SER A 51 -6.85 31.87 39.96
N HIS A 52 -6.77 30.62 39.55
CA HIS A 52 -5.55 29.92 39.20
C HIS A 52 -5.61 29.50 37.75
N ALA A 53 -4.62 29.89 36.93
CA ALA A 53 -4.53 29.56 35.53
C ALA A 53 -3.53 28.42 35.30
N TYR A 54 -3.96 27.45 34.54
CA TYR A 54 -3.17 26.28 34.17
C TYR A 54 -3.18 26.09 32.67
N GLN A 55 -2.17 25.40 32.17
CA GLN A 55 -2.10 24.88 30.80
C GLN A 55 -1.94 23.37 30.81
N VAL A 56 -2.74 22.71 29.99
CA VAL A 56 -2.60 21.29 29.71
C VAL A 56 -2.01 21.13 28.31
N LYS A 57 -0.97 20.36 28.18
CA LYS A 57 -0.35 20.02 26.90
C LYS A 57 0.01 18.55 26.82
N GLU A 58 0.00 18.01 25.63
CA GLU A 58 0.60 16.72 25.34
C GLU A 58 2.13 16.85 25.26
N VAL A 59 2.83 15.83 25.71
CA VAL A 59 4.30 15.73 25.60
C VAL A 59 4.60 14.77 24.46
N ALA A 60 5.18 15.27 23.37
CA ALA A 60 5.53 14.45 22.23
C ALA A 60 6.40 13.26 22.60
N GLY A 61 6.03 12.08 22.16
CA GLY A 61 6.79 10.84 22.30
C GLY A 61 7.85 10.68 21.21
N GLN A 62 8.34 9.45 21.07
CA GLN A 62 9.39 9.10 20.09
C GLN A 62 8.86 8.24 18.92
N ASP A 63 7.58 7.91 18.89
CA ASP A 63 6.98 7.11 17.82
C ASP A 63 6.84 7.97 16.55
N GLY A 64 7.67 7.69 15.54
CA GLY A 64 7.70 8.41 14.27
C GLY A 64 6.45 8.18 13.39
N THR A 65 5.58 7.23 13.74
CA THR A 65 4.31 7.00 13.07
C THR A 65 3.19 7.90 13.59
N ILE A 66 3.45 8.65 14.68
CA ILE A 66 2.48 9.54 15.33
C ILE A 66 2.92 11.00 15.16
N THR A 67 2.02 11.80 14.60
CA THR A 67 2.09 13.25 14.69
C THR A 67 1.34 13.65 15.96
N TYR A 68 2.09 14.05 16.99
CA TYR A 68 1.56 14.44 18.29
C TYR A 68 0.90 15.81 18.23
N SER A 69 -0.13 16.02 19.07
CA SER A 69 -0.81 17.30 19.18
C SER A 69 0.11 18.37 19.79
N ASP A 70 0.19 19.52 19.16
CA ASP A 70 0.89 20.70 19.67
C ASP A 70 -0.04 21.66 20.42
N ALA A 71 -1.30 21.27 20.65
CA ALA A 71 -2.30 22.08 21.35
C ALA A 71 -1.87 22.36 22.80
N VAL A 72 -2.07 23.62 23.20
CA VAL A 72 -1.97 24.07 24.58
C VAL A 72 -3.34 24.53 25.02
N LEU A 73 -3.93 23.83 25.98
CA LEU A 73 -5.31 24.04 26.42
C LEU A 73 -5.31 24.77 27.77
N ASP A 74 -5.83 25.99 27.77
CA ASP A 74 -5.92 26.81 29.00
C ASP A 74 -7.08 26.37 29.87
N VAL A 75 -6.83 26.25 31.18
CA VAL A 75 -7.78 25.92 32.23
C VAL A 75 -7.69 26.94 33.33
N THR A 76 -8.82 27.50 33.75
CA THR A 76 -8.89 28.37 34.93
C THR A 76 -9.70 27.69 36.02
N VAL A 77 -9.12 27.61 37.22
CA VAL A 77 -9.80 27.14 38.44
C VAL A 77 -10.09 28.34 39.31
N ASN A 78 -11.38 28.57 39.61
CA ASN A 78 -11.81 29.59 40.55
C ASN A 78 -12.11 28.95 41.90
N VAL A 79 -11.44 29.46 42.94
CA VAL A 79 -11.64 29.04 44.32
C VAL A 79 -12.42 30.13 45.07
N THR A 80 -13.55 29.74 45.61
CA THR A 80 -14.44 30.63 46.36
C THR A 80 -14.71 30.08 47.78
N ASP A 81 -15.02 30.98 48.70
CA ASP A 81 -15.51 30.58 50.04
C ASP A 81 -17.04 30.66 50.01
N ASP A 82 -17.71 29.63 50.49
CA ASP A 82 -19.20 29.59 50.57
C ASP A 82 -19.78 30.34 51.78
N GLY A 83 -18.91 30.96 52.59
CA GLY A 83 -19.28 31.71 53.81
C GLY A 83 -19.49 30.82 55.02
N SER A 84 -19.31 29.50 54.91
CA SER A 84 -19.34 28.53 56.01
C SER A 84 -17.94 28.10 56.44
N GLY A 85 -16.88 28.67 55.82
CA GLY A 85 -15.47 28.34 56.07
C GLY A 85 -14.99 27.18 55.21
N GLN A 86 -15.75 26.84 54.14
CA GLN A 86 -15.40 25.80 53.19
C GLN A 86 -15.04 26.41 51.82
N LEU A 87 -13.89 26.04 51.30
CA LEU A 87 -13.50 26.43 49.93
C LEU A 87 -14.09 25.47 48.89
N THR A 88 -14.55 26.06 47.81
CA THR A 88 -15.02 25.33 46.64
C THR A 88 -14.19 25.73 45.44
N ALA A 89 -13.59 24.74 44.76
CA ALA A 89 -12.80 24.93 43.52
C ALA A 89 -13.60 24.48 42.30
N THR A 90 -13.74 25.36 41.33
CA THR A 90 -14.47 25.07 40.08
C THR A 90 -13.61 25.38 38.86
N ALA A 91 -13.38 24.40 38.00
CA ALA A 91 -12.71 24.60 36.73
C ALA A 91 -13.68 25.13 35.65
N ASN A 92 -13.19 25.98 34.76
CA ASN A 92 -13.96 26.51 33.61
C ASN A 92 -14.03 25.55 32.42
N LYS A 93 -13.35 24.41 32.49
CA LYS A 93 -13.27 23.36 31.49
C LYS A 93 -13.71 22.03 32.03
N THR A 94 -14.37 21.25 31.18
CA THR A 94 -14.71 19.85 31.43
C THR A 94 -13.72 18.92 30.70
N ALA A 95 -13.77 17.63 30.97
CA ALA A 95 -12.94 16.66 30.24
C ALA A 95 -13.19 16.69 28.73
N ALA A 96 -14.41 17.02 28.28
CA ALA A 96 -14.74 17.14 26.88
C ALA A 96 -14.07 18.33 26.19
N ASP A 97 -13.74 19.37 26.95
CA ASP A 97 -13.04 20.58 26.45
C ASP A 97 -11.54 20.40 26.37
N LEU A 98 -11.00 19.34 26.98
CA LEU A 98 -9.56 19.01 27.07
C LEU A 98 -9.22 17.80 26.19
N THR A 99 -9.46 17.95 24.88
CA THR A 99 -9.24 16.88 23.91
C THR A 99 -7.98 17.17 23.10
N PHE A 100 -7.09 16.16 23.01
CA PHE A 100 -5.92 16.17 22.13
C PHE A 100 -6.15 15.17 20.99
N THR A 101 -5.79 15.55 19.77
CA THR A 101 -5.95 14.71 18.59
C THR A 101 -4.58 14.49 17.95
N ASN A 102 -4.15 13.25 17.90
CA ASN A 102 -2.95 12.82 17.21
C ASN A 102 -3.31 12.22 15.86
N THR A 103 -2.40 12.36 14.89
CA THR A 103 -2.53 11.69 13.59
C THR A 103 -1.59 10.50 13.56
N TYR A 104 -2.14 9.34 13.27
CA TYR A 104 -1.39 8.11 13.09
C TYR A 104 -1.19 7.82 11.60
N THR A 105 0.07 7.58 11.18
CA THR A 105 0.43 7.24 9.81
C THR A 105 1.40 6.06 9.85
N PRO A 106 0.96 4.85 9.49
CA PRO A 106 1.83 3.67 9.50
C PRO A 106 2.96 3.81 8.48
N THR A 107 4.08 3.16 8.74
CA THR A 107 5.18 3.09 7.77
C THR A 107 4.74 2.29 6.54
N ALA A 108 4.78 2.91 5.37
CA ALA A 108 4.38 2.31 4.11
C ALA A 108 5.23 1.06 3.77
N THR A 109 4.66 0.16 2.98
CA THR A 109 5.32 -1.03 2.46
C THR A 109 5.27 -1.10 0.94
N THR A 110 5.91 -2.09 0.36
CA THR A 110 5.89 -2.34 -1.08
C THR A 110 5.52 -3.78 -1.39
N ALA A 111 4.88 -3.98 -2.55
CA ALA A 111 4.67 -5.31 -3.11
C ALA A 111 5.25 -5.38 -4.52
N THR A 112 5.91 -6.50 -4.85
CA THR A 112 6.45 -6.75 -6.19
C THR A 112 5.71 -7.92 -6.83
N ILE A 113 5.24 -7.73 -8.05
CA ILE A 113 4.59 -8.75 -8.87
C ILE A 113 5.57 -9.15 -9.96
N THR A 114 5.88 -10.44 -10.05
CA THR A 114 6.84 -11.00 -11.02
C THR A 114 6.20 -12.18 -11.75
N GLY A 115 6.80 -12.56 -12.88
CA GLY A 115 6.37 -13.72 -13.63
C GLY A 115 7.43 -14.24 -14.58
N THR A 116 7.06 -15.27 -15.33
CA THR A 116 7.93 -15.93 -16.30
C THR A 116 7.26 -16.06 -17.66
N LYS A 117 8.07 -16.05 -18.71
CA LYS A 117 7.68 -16.28 -20.10
C LYS A 117 8.45 -17.45 -20.67
N ALA A 118 7.71 -18.37 -21.28
CA ALA A 118 8.27 -19.43 -22.11
C ALA A 118 7.82 -19.28 -23.57
N LEU A 119 8.67 -19.65 -24.51
CA LEU A 119 8.36 -19.78 -25.93
C LEU A 119 8.83 -21.16 -26.41
N THR A 120 7.94 -21.88 -27.09
CA THR A 120 8.28 -23.14 -27.75
C THR A 120 8.38 -22.94 -29.27
N GLY A 121 9.17 -23.78 -29.95
CA GLY A 121 9.33 -23.72 -31.41
C GLY A 121 10.51 -22.87 -31.90
N ARG A 122 11.00 -21.94 -31.09
CA ARG A 122 12.26 -21.20 -31.26
C ARG A 122 12.72 -20.59 -29.95
N ASP A 123 13.92 -20.05 -29.94
CA ASP A 123 14.46 -19.35 -28.77
C ASP A 123 13.69 -18.06 -28.49
N LEU A 124 13.53 -17.73 -27.21
CA LEU A 124 12.95 -16.51 -26.70
C LEU A 124 13.99 -15.37 -26.81
N ALA A 125 13.59 -14.22 -27.35
CA ALA A 125 14.42 -13.04 -27.35
C ALA A 125 14.05 -12.10 -26.17
N GLU A 126 15.04 -11.35 -25.68
CA GLU A 126 14.81 -10.31 -24.69
C GLU A 126 13.90 -9.20 -25.26
N GLY A 127 12.96 -8.74 -24.45
CA GLY A 127 12.05 -7.64 -24.82
C GLY A 127 11.02 -7.98 -25.88
N GLU A 128 10.82 -9.26 -26.16
CA GLU A 128 9.93 -9.69 -27.26
C GLU A 128 8.45 -9.63 -26.92
N PHE A 129 8.09 -9.94 -25.68
CA PHE A 129 6.72 -9.99 -25.20
C PHE A 129 6.45 -8.95 -24.13
N PHE A 130 5.24 -8.37 -24.17
CA PHE A 130 4.80 -7.32 -23.26
C PHE A 130 3.76 -7.85 -22.29
N PHE A 131 3.87 -7.44 -21.03
CA PHE A 131 2.94 -7.81 -19.96
C PHE A 131 2.36 -6.55 -19.34
N ASP A 132 1.03 -6.51 -19.25
CA ASP A 132 0.31 -5.41 -18.63
C ASP A 132 -0.12 -5.80 -17.21
N LEU A 133 0.17 -4.93 -16.25
CA LEU A 133 -0.43 -4.92 -14.92
C LEU A 133 -1.58 -3.93 -14.94
N LYS A 134 -2.79 -4.38 -14.59
CA LYS A 134 -3.98 -3.54 -14.52
C LYS A 134 -4.54 -3.51 -13.11
N ASP A 135 -5.09 -2.36 -12.73
CA ASP A 135 -5.83 -2.20 -11.48
C ASP A 135 -7.22 -2.85 -11.52
N ALA A 136 -7.97 -2.72 -10.42
CA ALA A 136 -9.32 -3.27 -10.30
C ALA A 136 -10.34 -2.64 -11.29
N ASP A 137 -10.08 -1.43 -11.75
CA ASP A 137 -10.90 -0.70 -12.73
C ASP A 137 -10.53 -1.07 -14.18
N GLY A 138 -9.48 -1.88 -14.36
CA GLY A 138 -8.99 -2.32 -15.67
C GLY A 138 -8.01 -1.35 -16.34
N ASN A 139 -7.57 -0.29 -15.65
CA ASN A 139 -6.57 0.63 -16.17
C ASN A 139 -5.18 -0.03 -16.12
N VAL A 140 -4.38 0.16 -17.19
CA VAL A 140 -3.00 -0.29 -17.21
C VAL A 140 -2.16 0.62 -16.30
N VAL A 141 -1.65 0.07 -15.19
CA VAL A 141 -0.76 0.78 -14.25
C VAL A 141 0.70 0.67 -14.64
N GLN A 142 1.10 -0.48 -15.20
CA GLN A 142 2.47 -0.71 -15.68
C GLN A 142 2.46 -1.66 -16.89
N THR A 143 3.48 -1.51 -17.74
CA THR A 143 3.79 -2.45 -18.82
C THR A 143 5.28 -2.79 -18.74
N VAL A 144 5.62 -4.07 -18.80
CA VAL A 144 7.00 -4.58 -18.78
C VAL A 144 7.24 -5.58 -19.91
N GLN A 145 8.48 -5.89 -20.18
CA GLN A 145 8.91 -6.89 -21.16
C GLN A 145 9.64 -8.05 -20.45
N ASN A 146 9.73 -9.21 -21.14
CA ASN A 146 10.56 -10.32 -20.67
C ASN A 146 12.05 -10.03 -20.81
N GLY A 147 12.83 -10.51 -19.86
CA GLY A 147 14.28 -10.64 -19.98
C GLY A 147 14.68 -11.79 -20.91
N ALA A 148 15.96 -11.90 -21.20
CA ALA A 148 16.55 -12.97 -22.03
C ALA A 148 16.32 -14.38 -21.42
N ASP A 149 16.23 -14.46 -20.09
CA ASP A 149 15.93 -15.67 -19.33
C ASP A 149 14.44 -15.97 -19.19
N GLY A 150 13.59 -15.13 -19.78
CA GLY A 150 12.15 -15.22 -19.72
C GLY A 150 11.52 -14.64 -18.44
N THR A 151 12.29 -14.13 -17.49
CA THR A 151 11.72 -13.47 -16.30
C THR A 151 11.20 -12.08 -16.64
N PHE A 152 10.18 -11.63 -15.90
CA PHE A 152 9.73 -10.24 -15.92
C PHE A 152 9.26 -9.81 -14.52
N GLY A 153 9.34 -8.52 -14.24
CA GLY A 153 8.89 -7.96 -12.96
C GLY A 153 8.40 -6.53 -13.12
N PHE A 154 7.31 -6.23 -12.45
CA PHE A 154 6.78 -4.87 -12.36
C PHE A 154 7.55 -4.09 -11.29
N ALA A 155 7.62 -2.76 -11.45
CA ALA A 155 8.17 -1.89 -10.42
C ALA A 155 7.36 -2.04 -9.11
N PRO A 156 8.00 -1.94 -7.93
CA PRO A 156 7.33 -2.09 -6.66
C PRO A 156 6.12 -1.17 -6.52
N LEU A 157 4.98 -1.74 -6.15
CA LEU A 157 3.75 -1.02 -5.82
C LEU A 157 3.89 -0.40 -4.43
N GLN A 158 3.70 0.90 -4.31
CA GLN A 158 3.73 1.60 -3.02
C GLN A 158 2.37 1.46 -2.33
N LEU A 159 2.37 1.03 -1.06
CA LEU A 159 1.18 0.70 -0.29
C LEU A 159 1.29 1.37 1.08
N ASP A 160 0.43 2.35 1.34
CA ASP A 160 0.43 3.20 2.53
C ASP A 160 -0.77 2.96 3.45
N LYS A 161 -1.65 1.99 3.10
CA LYS A 161 -2.86 1.67 3.86
C LYS A 161 -3.07 0.18 3.95
N VAL A 162 -3.62 -0.27 5.07
CA VAL A 162 -4.15 -1.62 5.25
C VAL A 162 -5.28 -1.86 4.27
N GLY A 163 -5.35 -3.04 3.66
CA GLY A 163 -6.40 -3.36 2.72
C GLY A 163 -6.05 -4.52 1.79
N THR A 164 -6.98 -4.79 0.87
CA THR A 164 -6.78 -5.78 -0.19
C THR A 164 -6.82 -5.06 -1.54
N TYR A 165 -5.73 -5.17 -2.28
CA TYR A 165 -5.56 -4.57 -3.60
C TYR A 165 -5.53 -5.69 -4.63
N VAL A 166 -6.36 -5.55 -5.66
CA VAL A 166 -6.50 -6.58 -6.71
C VAL A 166 -5.96 -6.03 -8.03
N TYR A 167 -5.05 -6.79 -8.61
CA TYR A 167 -4.48 -6.49 -9.92
C TYR A 167 -4.67 -7.68 -10.85
N THR A 168 -4.66 -7.43 -12.15
CA THR A 168 -4.60 -8.48 -13.16
C THR A 168 -3.33 -8.36 -13.97
N VAL A 169 -2.73 -9.51 -14.31
CA VAL A 169 -1.57 -9.62 -15.17
C VAL A 169 -1.96 -10.38 -16.44
N SER A 170 -1.70 -9.79 -17.58
CA SER A 170 -1.98 -10.40 -18.88
C SER A 170 -0.87 -10.11 -19.87
N GLU A 171 -0.64 -11.05 -20.80
CA GLU A 171 0.23 -10.81 -21.93
C GLU A 171 -0.50 -9.97 -22.98
N ARG A 172 0.19 -9.03 -23.58
CA ARG A 172 -0.32 -8.24 -24.70
C ARG A 172 -0.05 -8.98 -26.02
N ALA A 173 -1.10 -9.35 -26.73
CA ALA A 173 -0.95 -9.92 -28.06
C ALA A 173 -0.31 -8.91 -29.02
N GLY A 174 0.63 -9.35 -29.84
CA GLY A 174 1.21 -8.53 -30.90
C GLY A 174 0.19 -8.16 -31.98
N ALA A 175 0.45 -7.05 -32.68
CA ALA A 175 -0.42 -6.57 -33.75
C ALA A 175 -0.53 -7.56 -34.94
N THR A 176 0.53 -8.37 -35.16
CA THR A 176 0.58 -9.47 -36.12
C THR A 176 1.14 -10.70 -35.41
N ALA A 177 0.51 -11.85 -35.63
CA ALA A 177 0.91 -13.08 -34.95
C ALA A 177 2.31 -13.58 -35.38
N ASN A 178 2.73 -13.30 -36.64
CA ASN A 178 4.05 -13.70 -37.20
C ASN A 178 4.46 -15.14 -36.86
N GLY A 179 3.50 -16.08 -36.88
CA GLY A 179 3.73 -17.46 -36.48
C GLY A 179 3.66 -17.73 -34.97
N VAL A 180 3.42 -16.70 -34.13
CA VAL A 180 3.28 -16.85 -32.67
C VAL A 180 1.82 -17.06 -32.29
N THR A 181 1.54 -18.09 -31.51
CA THR A 181 0.26 -18.26 -30.80
C THR A 181 0.47 -17.75 -29.37
N TYR A 182 -0.23 -16.67 -29.01
CA TYR A 182 -0.12 -15.99 -27.72
C TYR A 182 -0.93 -16.68 -26.64
N ASP A 183 -0.40 -16.68 -25.42
CA ASP A 183 -1.12 -17.11 -24.22
C ASP A 183 -2.15 -16.03 -23.84
N THR A 184 -3.42 -16.40 -23.77
CA THR A 184 -4.54 -15.50 -23.44
C THR A 184 -4.91 -15.54 -21.96
N THR A 185 -4.11 -16.20 -21.14
CA THR A 185 -4.35 -16.32 -19.70
C THR A 185 -4.35 -14.94 -19.04
N VAL A 186 -5.27 -14.76 -18.09
CA VAL A 186 -5.25 -13.62 -17.17
C VAL A 186 -5.03 -14.18 -15.75
N PHE A 187 -3.98 -13.72 -15.12
CA PHE A 187 -3.72 -13.98 -13.70
C PHE A 187 -4.28 -12.84 -12.86
N THR A 188 -4.80 -13.18 -11.68
CA THR A 188 -5.14 -12.20 -10.66
C THR A 188 -4.05 -12.22 -9.59
N ALA A 189 -3.50 -11.06 -9.27
CA ALA A 189 -2.59 -10.85 -8.15
C ALA A 189 -3.36 -10.11 -7.06
N THR A 190 -3.58 -10.78 -5.93
CA THR A 190 -4.21 -10.18 -4.75
C THR A 190 -3.11 -9.81 -3.76
N VAL A 191 -2.96 -8.52 -3.49
CA VAL A 191 -2.03 -7.99 -2.51
C VAL A 191 -2.80 -7.66 -1.24
N THR A 192 -2.51 -8.39 -0.16
CA THR A 192 -3.09 -8.13 1.17
C THR A 192 -2.08 -7.36 2.00
N VAL A 193 -2.46 -6.18 2.46
CA VAL A 193 -1.65 -5.33 3.34
C VAL A 193 -2.24 -5.38 4.74
N THR A 194 -1.42 -5.76 5.70
CA THR A 194 -1.75 -5.78 7.13
C THR A 194 -0.76 -4.92 7.90
N GLU A 195 -1.16 -4.47 9.08
CA GLU A 195 -0.27 -3.79 10.01
C GLU A 195 0.30 -4.81 11.00
N ASN A 196 1.60 -4.76 11.21
CA ASN A 196 2.26 -5.50 12.28
C ASN A 196 1.95 -4.82 13.62
N ALA A 197 1.32 -5.55 14.54
CA ALA A 197 0.84 -5.00 15.81
C ALA A 197 1.97 -4.55 16.77
N GLU A 198 3.19 -5.02 16.57
CA GLU A 198 4.33 -4.68 17.44
C GLU A 198 5.14 -3.51 16.89
N THR A 199 5.34 -3.47 15.56
CA THR A 199 6.23 -2.49 14.92
C THR A 199 5.46 -1.35 14.24
N HIS A 200 4.14 -1.47 14.10
CA HIS A 200 3.27 -0.56 13.35
C HIS A 200 3.67 -0.35 11.89
N ALA A 201 4.53 -1.21 11.36
CA ALA A 201 4.87 -1.22 9.94
C ALA A 201 3.81 -1.98 9.13
N LEU A 202 3.54 -1.53 7.92
CA LEU A 202 2.71 -2.29 6.98
C LEU A 202 3.52 -3.44 6.39
N GLU A 203 2.86 -4.58 6.23
CA GLU A 203 3.39 -5.79 5.62
C GLU A 203 2.49 -6.20 4.46
N ALA A 204 3.07 -6.49 3.30
CA ALA A 204 2.34 -6.88 2.11
C ALA A 204 2.59 -8.35 1.75
N GLN A 205 1.53 -9.09 1.46
CA GLN A 205 1.58 -10.45 0.92
C GLN A 205 0.89 -10.50 -0.43
N VAL A 206 1.50 -11.19 -1.40
CA VAL A 206 0.96 -11.36 -2.76
C VAL A 206 0.54 -12.80 -2.95
N ALA A 207 -0.70 -13.01 -3.36
CA ALA A 207 -1.25 -14.30 -3.76
C ALA A 207 -1.71 -14.24 -5.21
N TYR A 208 -1.46 -15.31 -5.96
CA TYR A 208 -1.86 -15.39 -7.36
C TYR A 208 -3.02 -16.37 -7.56
N SER A 209 -3.85 -16.09 -8.55
CA SER A 209 -4.87 -17.02 -9.03
C SER A 209 -5.06 -16.93 -10.54
N LYS A 210 -5.59 -18.02 -11.12
CA LYS A 210 -5.91 -18.16 -12.53
C LYS A 210 -7.29 -18.81 -12.66
N GLY A 211 -8.23 -18.13 -13.29
CA GLY A 211 -9.60 -18.65 -13.43
C GLY A 211 -10.26 -19.00 -12.10
N GLY A 212 -10.00 -18.21 -11.04
CA GLY A 212 -10.53 -18.43 -9.69
C GLY A 212 -9.88 -19.54 -8.89
N LYS A 213 -8.81 -20.20 -9.39
CA LYS A 213 -8.03 -21.19 -8.68
C LYS A 213 -6.68 -20.63 -8.29
N ALA A 214 -6.17 -20.99 -7.10
CA ALA A 214 -4.85 -20.59 -6.66
C ALA A 214 -3.76 -21.00 -7.67
N ALA A 215 -2.76 -20.15 -7.85
CA ALA A 215 -1.59 -20.37 -8.68
C ALA A 215 -0.34 -20.01 -7.88
N ASP A 216 0.72 -20.78 -8.03
CA ASP A 216 1.97 -20.55 -7.29
C ASP A 216 2.76 -19.36 -7.86
N ALA A 217 2.59 -19.07 -9.18
CA ALA A 217 3.29 -18.00 -9.88
C ALA A 217 2.52 -17.55 -11.12
N VAL A 218 2.88 -16.38 -11.65
CA VAL A 218 2.47 -15.90 -12.97
C VAL A 218 3.39 -16.50 -14.03
N ALA A 219 2.84 -17.30 -14.95
CA ALA A 219 3.62 -17.96 -15.99
C ALA A 219 2.84 -17.99 -17.32
N PHE A 220 3.42 -17.41 -18.35
CA PHE A 220 2.87 -17.38 -19.72
C PHE A 220 3.71 -18.26 -20.64
N SER A 221 3.03 -18.96 -21.57
CA SER A 221 3.69 -19.84 -22.55
C SER A 221 3.11 -19.63 -23.94
N ASN A 222 3.94 -19.20 -24.88
CA ASN A 222 3.60 -19.08 -26.29
C ASN A 222 4.21 -20.21 -27.09
N SER A 223 3.66 -20.46 -28.27
CA SER A 223 4.25 -21.36 -29.27
C SER A 223 4.51 -20.61 -30.58
N TYR A 224 5.59 -20.98 -31.24
CA TYR A 224 5.96 -20.46 -32.54
C TYR A 224 5.92 -21.60 -33.58
N ALA A 225 5.23 -21.36 -34.69
CA ALA A 225 5.24 -22.21 -35.86
C ALA A 225 5.35 -21.33 -37.11
N PRO A 226 6.41 -21.49 -37.94
CA PRO A 226 6.53 -20.74 -39.19
C PRO A 226 5.49 -21.20 -40.18
N ALA A 227 5.02 -20.29 -41.05
CA ALA A 227 4.17 -20.64 -42.16
C ALA A 227 4.92 -21.53 -43.15
N ALA A 228 4.19 -22.49 -43.72
CA ALA A 228 4.74 -23.30 -44.82
C ALA A 228 5.06 -22.40 -46.04
N THR A 229 6.11 -22.77 -46.77
CA THR A 229 6.49 -22.12 -48.02
C THR A 229 6.68 -23.16 -49.09
N GLU A 230 6.49 -22.79 -50.35
CA GLU A 230 6.65 -23.65 -51.51
C GLU A 230 7.68 -23.04 -52.46
N VAL A 231 8.39 -23.91 -53.16
CA VAL A 231 9.25 -23.54 -54.26
C VAL A 231 8.89 -24.39 -55.49
N LYS A 232 8.78 -23.77 -56.63
CA LYS A 232 8.66 -24.46 -57.90
C LYS A 232 10.02 -24.58 -58.55
N LEU A 233 10.46 -25.80 -58.74
CA LEU A 233 11.70 -26.09 -59.47
C LEU A 233 11.36 -26.30 -60.97
N GLY A 234 12.01 -25.56 -61.81
CA GLY A 234 11.92 -25.71 -63.26
C GLY A 234 13.27 -26.16 -63.82
N ALA A 235 13.24 -26.98 -64.87
CA ALA A 235 14.39 -27.36 -65.59
C ALA A 235 14.10 -27.23 -67.10
N SER A 236 15.14 -26.99 -67.87
CA SER A 236 15.07 -27.00 -69.36
C SER A 236 15.63 -28.31 -69.91
N LYS A 237 14.97 -28.80 -70.97
CA LYS A 237 15.44 -29.92 -71.72
C LYS A 237 15.93 -29.44 -73.08
N VAL A 238 17.12 -29.81 -73.44
CA VAL A 238 17.69 -29.56 -74.78
C VAL A 238 17.80 -30.90 -75.50
N LEU A 239 17.33 -30.95 -76.74
CA LEU A 239 17.50 -32.07 -77.67
C LEU A 239 18.40 -31.61 -78.81
N SER A 240 19.52 -32.33 -79.09
CA SER A 240 20.46 -31.96 -80.16
C SER A 240 20.13 -32.85 -81.34
N GLY A 241 19.98 -32.26 -82.55
CA GLY A 241 19.76 -32.94 -83.79
C GLY A 241 18.32 -33.07 -84.27
N GLU A 242 17.30 -32.67 -83.46
CA GLU A 242 15.91 -32.63 -83.78
C GLU A 242 15.18 -31.56 -82.92
N ASP A 243 14.09 -30.96 -83.45
CA ASP A 243 13.32 -30.02 -82.64
C ASP A 243 12.51 -30.75 -81.54
N LEU A 244 12.55 -30.16 -80.35
CA LEU A 244 11.84 -30.68 -79.21
C LEU A 244 10.32 -30.45 -79.37
N LYS A 245 9.52 -31.51 -79.24
CA LYS A 245 8.04 -31.43 -79.31
C LYS A 245 7.43 -31.46 -77.95
N GLU A 246 6.31 -30.77 -77.75
CA GLU A 246 5.56 -30.75 -76.50
C GLU A 246 5.11 -32.18 -76.13
N GLY A 247 5.34 -32.59 -74.85
CA GLY A 247 4.99 -33.92 -74.33
C GLY A 247 5.91 -35.06 -74.81
N GLN A 248 7.08 -34.80 -75.40
CA GLN A 248 8.00 -35.83 -75.89
C GLN A 248 8.88 -36.45 -74.80
N PHE A 249 9.04 -35.74 -73.67
CA PHE A 249 9.84 -36.18 -72.51
C PHE A 249 9.20 -35.80 -71.18
#